data_1fa8f82df6d8924b1d0b66c7f49ec50f
#
_entry.id   1fa8f82df6d8924b1d0b66c7f49ec50f
#
_cell.length_a   1.000
_cell.length_b   1.000
_cell.length_c   1.000
_cell.angle_alpha   90.00
_cell.angle_beta   90.00
_cell.angle_gamma   90.00
#
_symmetry.space_group_name_H-M   'P 1'
#
loop_
_entity.id
_entity.type
_entity.pdbx_description
1 polymer ?
#
loop_
_entity_poly.entity_id
_entity_poly.type
_entity_poly.pdbx_seq_one_letter_code
_entity_poly.pdbx_strand_id
1 'polypeptide(L)' 'MTYAQRKERQKMVSRIQKKINETEKRIETLETRLGELDTMLCDPKNAADMALVNEYTDIQQRLDKEMADWEKLSEQLETV' A
#
# COMPACT_ATOMS: atom_id res chain seq x y z
N MET A 1 9.38 17.89 28.47
CA MET A 1 9.04 18.23 27.06
C MET A 1 8.35 19.59 27.05
N THR A 2 8.85 20.53 26.26
CA THR A 2 8.27 21.88 26.15
C THR A 2 7.03 21.86 25.24
N TYR A 3 6.24 22.93 25.30
CA TYR A 3 5.07 23.11 24.42
C TYR A 3 5.47 23.05 22.93
N ALA A 4 6.58 23.71 22.58
CA ALA A 4 7.09 23.71 21.21
C ALA A 4 7.46 22.30 20.73
N GLN A 5 8.09 21.49 21.59
CA GLN A 5 8.44 20.12 21.26
C GLN A 5 7.21 19.22 21.07
N ARG A 6 6.17 19.40 21.91
CA ARG A 6 4.91 18.68 21.78
C ARG A 6 4.20 19.01 20.47
N LYS A 7 4.20 20.29 20.10
CA LYS A 7 3.58 20.75 18.87
C LYS A 7 4.28 20.20 17.63
N GLU A 8 5.62 20.17 17.65
CA GLU A 8 6.43 19.57 16.59
C GLU A 8 6.13 18.08 16.46
N ARG A 9 6.10 17.37 17.57
CA ARG A 9 5.79 15.93 17.58
C ARG A 9 4.40 15.66 17.00
N GLN A 10 3.39 16.43 17.36
CA GLN A 10 2.04 16.29 16.84
C GLN A 10 1.99 16.49 15.33
N LYS A 11 2.75 17.47 14.82
CA LYS A 11 2.85 17.70 13.37
C LYS A 11 3.47 16.50 12.66
N MET A 12 4.54 15.93 13.22
CA MET A 12 5.20 14.77 12.66
C MET A 12 4.27 13.55 12.65
N VAL A 13 3.58 13.31 13.76
CA VAL A 13 2.59 12.22 13.88
C VAL A 13 1.50 12.38 12.82
N SER A 14 0.95 13.58 12.68
CA SER A 14 -0.10 13.86 11.69
C SER A 14 0.36 13.61 10.27
N ARG A 15 1.58 14.03 9.92
CA ARG A 15 2.14 13.79 8.58
C ARG A 15 2.33 12.31 8.29
N ILE A 16 2.89 11.58 9.24
CA ILE A 16 3.11 10.15 9.11
C ILE A 16 1.77 9.42 9.00
N GLN A 17 0.82 9.76 9.85
CA GLN A 17 -0.52 9.16 9.84
C GLN A 17 -1.22 9.39 8.50
N LYS A 18 -1.10 10.59 7.93
CA LYS A 18 -1.66 10.90 6.62
C LYS A 18 -1.04 10.02 5.53
N LYS A 19 0.29 9.87 5.55
CA LYS A 19 0.99 9.00 4.60
C LYS A 19 0.58 7.54 4.74
N ILE A 20 0.42 7.06 5.98
CA ILE A 20 -0.09 5.71 6.24
C ILE A 20 -1.47 5.53 5.62
N ASN A 21 -2.38 6.47 5.85
CA ASN A 21 -3.74 6.40 5.32
C ASN A 21 -3.75 6.37 3.78
N GLU A 22 -2.92 7.19 3.14
CA GLU A 22 -2.79 7.21 1.68
C GLU A 22 -2.23 5.89 1.16
N THR A 23 -1.22 5.34 1.84
CA THR A 23 -0.61 4.06 1.48
C THR A 23 -1.62 2.93 1.62
N GLU A 24 -2.39 2.91 2.70
CA GLU A 24 -3.45 1.91 2.91
C GLU A 24 -4.51 1.94 1.80
N LYS A 25 -4.87 3.13 1.33
CA LYS A 25 -5.82 3.27 0.20
C LYS A 25 -5.24 2.69 -1.08
N ARG A 26 -3.96 2.93 -1.35
CA ARG A 26 -3.31 2.35 -2.53
C ARG A 26 -3.23 0.83 -2.43
N ILE A 27 -2.90 0.31 -1.25
CA ILE A 27 -2.88 -1.13 -0.99
C ILE A 27 -4.27 -1.74 -1.25
N GLU A 28 -5.32 -1.14 -0.72
CA GLU A 28 -6.69 -1.60 -0.91
C GLU A 28 -7.07 -1.64 -2.39
N THR A 29 -6.75 -0.60 -3.14
CA THR A 29 -7.01 -0.53 -4.58
C THR A 29 -6.27 -1.63 -5.33
N LEU A 30 -5.00 -1.84 -5.00
CA LEU A 30 -4.18 -2.88 -5.64
C LEU A 30 -4.69 -4.28 -5.30
N GLU A 31 -5.06 -4.53 -4.05
CA GLU A 31 -5.61 -5.82 -3.62
C GLU A 31 -6.95 -6.12 -4.31
N THR A 32 -7.81 -5.12 -4.47
CA THR A 32 -9.07 -5.26 -5.17
C THR A 32 -8.84 -5.67 -6.62
N ARG A 33 -7.93 -4.99 -7.32
CA ARG A 33 -7.60 -5.32 -8.69
C ARG A 33 -6.96 -6.69 -8.82
N LEU A 34 -6.09 -7.03 -7.89
CA LEU A 34 -5.44 -8.36 -7.87
C LEU A 34 -6.48 -9.47 -7.75
N GLY A 35 -7.48 -9.28 -6.88
CA GLY A 35 -8.59 -10.22 -6.74
C GLY A 35 -9.42 -10.37 -8.00
N GLU A 36 -9.67 -9.27 -8.71
CA GLU A 36 -10.38 -9.31 -10.00
C GLU A 36 -9.57 -10.09 -11.04
N LEU A 37 -8.26 -9.86 -11.11
CA LEU A 37 -7.37 -10.56 -12.03
C LEU A 37 -7.30 -12.05 -11.70
N ASP A 38 -7.25 -12.40 -10.42
CA ASP A 38 -7.30 -13.81 -9.98
C ASP A 38 -8.55 -14.50 -10.52
N THR A 39 -9.69 -13.84 -10.39
CA THR A 39 -10.96 -14.38 -10.89
C THR A 39 -10.93 -14.54 -12.41
N MET A 40 -10.42 -13.55 -13.13
CA MET A 40 -10.30 -13.62 -14.59
C MET A 40 -9.36 -14.73 -15.05
N LEU A 41 -8.22 -14.89 -14.37
CA LEU A 41 -7.23 -15.89 -14.73
C LEU A 41 -7.67 -17.31 -14.38
N CYS A 42 -8.64 -17.49 -13.49
CA CYS A 42 -9.26 -18.77 -13.21
C CYS A 42 -10.16 -19.25 -14.35
N ASP A 43 -10.62 -18.34 -15.22
CA ASP A 43 -11.41 -18.71 -16.40
C ASP A 43 -10.46 -19.31 -17.44
N PRO A 44 -10.72 -20.53 -17.94
CA PRO A 44 -9.87 -21.16 -18.96
C PRO A 44 -9.70 -20.33 -20.22
N LYS A 45 -10.66 -19.46 -20.56
CA LYS A 45 -10.59 -18.58 -21.72
C LYS A 45 -9.53 -17.51 -21.57
N ASN A 46 -9.21 -17.11 -20.32
CA ASN A 46 -8.28 -16.04 -20.01
C ASN A 46 -6.94 -16.56 -19.50
N ALA A 47 -6.82 -17.84 -19.20
CA ALA A 47 -5.64 -18.40 -18.55
C ALA A 47 -4.35 -18.18 -19.34
N ALA A 48 -4.43 -18.06 -20.66
CA ALA A 48 -3.28 -17.81 -21.53
C ALA A 48 -3.14 -16.35 -21.97
N ASP A 49 -3.97 -15.45 -21.42
CA ASP A 49 -3.90 -14.03 -21.78
C ASP A 49 -2.70 -13.37 -21.09
N MET A 50 -1.65 -13.14 -21.87
CA MET A 50 -0.41 -12.55 -21.36
C MET A 50 -0.58 -11.13 -20.83
N ALA A 51 -1.53 -10.38 -21.35
CA ALA A 51 -1.79 -9.03 -20.86
C ALA A 51 -2.30 -9.07 -19.41
N LEU A 52 -3.19 -10.02 -19.09
CA LEU A 52 -3.69 -10.21 -17.73
C LEU A 52 -2.59 -10.74 -16.79
N VAL A 53 -1.78 -11.68 -17.27
CA VAL A 53 -0.66 -12.22 -16.49
C VAL A 53 0.35 -11.13 -16.17
N ASN A 54 0.68 -10.29 -17.14
CA ASN A 54 1.63 -9.20 -16.96
C ASN A 54 1.08 -8.14 -15.99
N GLU A 55 -0.20 -7.82 -16.08
CA GLU A 55 -0.83 -6.89 -15.14
C GLU A 55 -0.81 -7.46 -13.71
N TYR A 56 -1.11 -8.74 -13.56
CA TYR A 56 -1.08 -9.44 -12.26
C TYR A 56 0.30 -9.32 -11.61
N THR A 57 1.35 -9.63 -12.37
CA THR A 57 2.73 -9.56 -11.89
C THR A 57 3.10 -8.11 -11.50
N ASP A 58 2.74 -7.14 -12.32
CA ASP A 58 3.02 -5.73 -12.08
C ASP A 58 2.34 -5.25 -10.79
N ILE A 59 1.07 -5.62 -10.60
CA ILE A 59 0.32 -5.25 -9.40
C ILE A 59 0.90 -5.90 -8.15
N GLN A 60 1.32 -7.16 -8.24
CA GLN A 60 1.99 -7.83 -7.12
C GLN A 60 3.25 -7.08 -6.69
N GLN A 61 4.07 -6.64 -7.65
CA GLN A 61 5.29 -5.89 -7.37
C GLN A 61 4.98 -4.54 -6.72
N ARG A 62 3.96 -3.85 -7.21
CA ARG A 62 3.52 -2.58 -6.64
C ARG A 62 2.99 -2.75 -5.22
N LEU A 63 2.23 -3.82 -5.00
CA LEU A 63 1.68 -4.14 -3.69
C LEU A 63 2.79 -4.41 -2.67
N ASP A 64 3.79 -5.20 -3.05
CA ASP A 64 4.94 -5.47 -2.19
C ASP A 64 5.67 -4.19 -1.79
N LYS A 65 5.84 -3.27 -2.74
CA LYS A 65 6.48 -1.97 -2.49
C LYS A 65 5.66 -1.12 -1.54
N GLU A 66 4.34 -1.03 -1.76
CA GLU A 66 3.47 -0.26 -0.88
C GLU A 66 3.41 -0.83 0.53
N MET A 67 3.45 -2.16 0.66
CA MET A 67 3.49 -2.81 1.95
C MET A 67 4.80 -2.54 2.69
N ALA A 68 5.92 -2.52 1.97
CA ALA A 68 7.21 -2.14 2.55
C ALA A 68 7.21 -0.69 3.03
N ASP A 69 6.64 0.22 2.24
CA ASP A 69 6.49 1.62 2.62
C ASP A 69 5.59 1.78 3.85
N TRP A 70 4.50 1.02 3.90
CA TRP A 70 3.59 1.01 5.04
C TRP A 70 4.31 0.57 6.33
N GLU A 71 5.13 -0.46 6.26
CA GLU A 71 5.92 -0.95 7.41
C GLU A 71 6.89 0.12 7.91
N LYS A 72 7.59 0.79 7.00
CA LYS A 72 8.52 1.88 7.36
C LYS A 72 7.79 3.03 8.04
N LEU A 73 6.64 3.43 7.50
CA LEU A 73 5.83 4.50 8.07
C LEU A 73 5.31 4.14 9.47
N SER A 74 4.88 2.88 9.64
CA SER A 74 4.42 2.37 10.93
C SER A 74 5.55 2.40 11.97
N GLU A 75 6.76 2.01 11.59
CA GLU A 75 7.94 2.09 12.44
C GLU A 75 8.26 3.54 12.83
N GLN A 76 8.20 4.46 11.88
CA GLN A 76 8.41 5.88 12.13
C GLN A 76 7.40 6.41 13.14
N LEU A 77 6.15 6.00 13.02
CA LEU A 77 5.09 6.41 13.94
C LEU A 77 5.38 5.93 15.37
N GLU A 78 5.89 4.71 15.52
CA GLU A 78 6.24 4.15 16.83
C GLU A 78 7.41 4.87 17.48
N THR A 79 8.34 5.42 16.71
CA THR A 79 9.55 6.06 17.21
C THR A 79 9.41 7.57 17.45
N VAL A 80 8.32 8.16 17.10
CA VAL A 80 8.09 9.62 17.23
C VAL A 80 7.62 10.05 18.64
#